data_f4df08cea83036606c48a2b89a970715
#
_entry.id   f4df08cea83036606c48a2b89a970715
#
_cell.length_a   1.000
_cell.length_b   1.000
_cell.length_c   1.000
_cell.angle_alpha   90.00
_cell.angle_beta   90.00
_cell.angle_gamma   90.00
#
_symmetry.space_group_name_H-M   'P 1'
#
loop_
_entity.id
_entity.type
_entity.pdbx_description
1 polymer ?
#
loop_
_entity_poly.entity_id
_entity_poly.type
_entity_poly.pdbx_seq_one_letter_code
_entity_poly.pdbx_strand_id
1 'polypeptide(L)'
;MEGPFDSLPGVVSVTSGYSGGGVRNPSYEQVSAGGTGHRESVQIVFDPTKITYAKLLDVFWHNIDPLDNDGQFCDKGSQYRSAIFFHDAEKKKLAEESKAAVAKKLGRTIVTDVLPASEFWPAEEYHQHYYKKNPVRYHFYRFNCGRDQRLAAIWGSAPAH
;
A
#
# COMPACT_ATOMS: atom_id res chain seq x y z
N MET A 1 -2.54 1.66 -5.33
CA MET A 1 -2.57 0.36 -4.59
C MET A 1 -3.94 -0.33 -4.61
N GLU A 2 -5.03 0.39 -4.91
CA GLU A 2 -6.36 -0.23 -4.93
C GLU A 2 -6.48 -1.37 -5.95
N GLY A 3 -5.99 -1.16 -7.17
CA GLY A 3 -6.17 -2.10 -8.28
C GLY A 3 -5.81 -3.55 -7.97
N PRO A 4 -4.61 -3.83 -7.42
CA PRO A 4 -4.19 -5.20 -7.13
C PRO A 4 -5.09 -5.93 -6.14
N PHE A 5 -5.76 -5.22 -5.24
CA PHE A 5 -6.64 -5.82 -4.24
C PHE A 5 -8.10 -5.87 -4.66
N ASP A 6 -8.55 -4.87 -5.42
CA ASP A 6 -9.96 -4.67 -5.75
C ASP A 6 -10.55 -5.85 -6.56
N SER A 7 -9.73 -6.52 -7.33
CA SER A 7 -10.14 -7.66 -8.18
C SER A 7 -9.89 -9.03 -7.54
N LEU A 8 -9.33 -9.10 -6.33
CA LEU A 8 -9.04 -10.39 -5.71
C LEU A 8 -10.29 -11.06 -5.18
N PRO A 9 -10.52 -12.37 -5.52
CA PRO A 9 -11.60 -13.12 -4.91
C PRO A 9 -11.46 -13.16 -3.38
N GLY A 10 -12.55 -12.86 -2.67
CA GLY A 10 -12.57 -12.80 -1.21
C GLY A 10 -12.36 -11.41 -0.62
N VAL A 11 -11.93 -10.44 -1.42
CA VAL A 11 -11.89 -9.04 -1.01
C VAL A 11 -13.29 -8.46 -1.14
N VAL A 12 -13.84 -7.94 -0.03
CA VAL A 12 -15.19 -7.38 0.04
C VAL A 12 -15.17 -5.92 -0.41
N SER A 13 -14.22 -5.13 0.11
CA SER A 13 -14.10 -3.72 -0.25
C SER A 13 -12.66 -3.23 -0.10
N VAL A 14 -12.32 -2.21 -0.88
CA VAL A 14 -11.05 -1.49 -0.81
C VAL A 14 -11.37 0.00 -0.76
N THR A 15 -10.87 0.68 0.26
CA THR A 15 -11.10 2.11 0.46
C THR A 15 -9.76 2.83 0.58
N SER A 16 -9.52 3.83 -0.24
CA SER A 16 -8.36 4.70 -0.10
C SER A 16 -8.55 5.71 1.00
N GLY A 17 -7.48 6.03 1.72
CA GLY A 17 -7.55 6.98 2.80
C GLY A 17 -6.20 7.27 3.43
N TYR A 18 -6.23 7.72 4.67
CA TYR A 18 -5.08 8.18 5.42
C TYR A 18 -5.06 7.55 6.80
N SER A 19 -3.89 7.12 7.26
CA SER A 19 -3.74 6.51 8.58
C SER A 19 -2.32 6.68 9.12
N GLY A 20 -2.17 6.54 10.42
CA GLY A 20 -0.89 6.55 11.11
C GLY A 20 -0.48 7.90 11.68
N GLY A 21 -1.19 8.97 11.36
CA GLY A 21 -0.89 10.33 11.83
C GLY A 21 -1.80 10.82 12.95
N GLY A 22 -1.52 12.02 13.42
CA GLY A 22 -2.23 12.63 14.54
C GLY A 22 -3.34 13.61 14.16
N VAL A 23 -3.38 14.05 12.90
CA VAL A 23 -4.39 15.01 12.45
C VAL A 23 -5.72 14.30 12.26
N ARG A 24 -6.77 14.82 12.90
CA ARG A 24 -8.12 14.25 12.77
C ARG A 24 -8.80 14.75 11.50
N ASN A 25 -9.52 13.84 10.83
CA ASN A 25 -10.26 14.13 9.60
C ASN A 25 -9.41 14.93 8.59
N PRO A 26 -8.23 14.43 8.20
CA PRO A 26 -7.32 15.16 7.32
C PRO A 26 -7.89 15.24 5.90
N SER A 27 -7.59 16.35 5.22
CA SER A 27 -7.89 16.50 3.80
C SER A 27 -6.71 16.01 2.95
N TYR A 28 -6.97 15.77 1.66
CA TYR A 28 -5.91 15.45 0.70
C TYR A 28 -4.82 16.52 0.69
N GLU A 29 -5.20 17.80 0.71
CA GLU A 29 -4.27 18.91 0.72
C GLU A 29 -3.38 18.91 1.95
N GLN A 30 -3.94 18.60 3.13
CA GLN A 30 -3.18 18.52 4.37
C GLN A 30 -2.16 17.37 4.32
N VAL A 31 -2.57 16.19 3.87
CA VAL A 31 -1.68 15.03 3.78
C VAL A 31 -0.62 15.24 2.72
N SER A 32 -0.99 15.78 1.55
CA SER A 32 -0.06 16.05 0.45
C SER A 32 0.99 17.07 0.82
N ALA A 33 0.64 18.06 1.64
CA ALA A 33 1.59 19.06 2.12
C ALA A 33 2.62 18.49 3.10
N GLY A 34 2.34 17.32 3.68
CA GLY A 34 3.20 16.70 4.68
C GLY A 34 2.97 17.26 6.08
N GLY A 35 3.60 16.64 7.07
CA GLY A 35 3.55 17.12 8.47
C GLY A 35 2.37 16.62 9.28
N THR A 36 1.41 15.91 8.68
CA THR A 36 0.28 15.32 9.42
C THR A 36 0.66 14.02 10.13
N GLY A 37 1.74 13.38 9.70
CA GLY A 37 2.11 12.03 10.11
C GLY A 37 1.33 10.92 9.42
N HIS A 38 0.26 11.25 8.71
CA HIS A 38 -0.53 10.26 7.96
C HIS A 38 0.22 9.77 6.74
N ARG A 39 -0.05 8.50 6.40
CA ARG A 39 0.38 7.88 5.15
C ARG A 39 -0.84 7.62 4.28
N GLU A 40 -0.67 7.79 2.98
CA GLU A 40 -1.68 7.32 2.03
C GLU A 40 -1.80 5.81 2.15
N SER A 41 -3.01 5.33 2.38
CA SER A 41 -3.26 3.94 2.76
C SER A 41 -4.49 3.40 2.05
N VAL A 42 -4.60 2.09 2.01
CA VAL A 42 -5.84 1.41 1.61
C VAL A 42 -6.32 0.55 2.78
N GLN A 43 -7.61 0.60 3.03
CA GLN A 43 -8.27 -0.29 3.97
C GLN A 43 -8.94 -1.41 3.17
N ILE A 44 -8.59 -2.64 3.50
CA ILE A 44 -9.08 -3.81 2.78
C ILE A 44 -9.95 -4.60 3.74
N VAL A 45 -11.23 -4.74 3.39
CA VAL A 45 -12.15 -5.65 4.07
C VAL A 45 -12.20 -6.95 3.26
N PHE A 46 -11.93 -8.06 3.91
CA PHE A 46 -11.83 -9.35 3.23
C PHE A 46 -12.55 -10.45 4.01
N ASP A 47 -12.98 -11.48 3.28
CA ASP A 47 -13.58 -12.68 3.85
C ASP A 47 -12.47 -13.72 4.11
N PRO A 48 -12.11 -14.00 5.37
CA PRO A 48 -11.02 -14.90 5.71
C PRO A 48 -11.28 -16.36 5.32
N THR A 49 -12.53 -16.71 4.99
CA THR A 49 -12.85 -18.04 4.46
C THR A 49 -12.54 -18.19 2.98
N LYS A 50 -12.34 -17.07 2.26
CA LYS A 50 -12.08 -17.04 0.82
C LYS A 50 -10.67 -16.62 0.47
N ILE A 51 -10.07 -15.74 1.27
CA ILE A 51 -8.69 -15.25 1.09
C ILE A 51 -8.01 -15.12 2.44
N THR A 52 -6.72 -15.48 2.49
CA THR A 52 -5.94 -15.39 3.73
C THR A 52 -5.24 -14.03 3.85
N TYR A 53 -4.92 -13.65 5.07
CA TYR A 53 -4.09 -12.47 5.33
C TYR A 53 -2.69 -12.62 4.68
N ALA A 54 -2.15 -13.84 4.71
CA ALA A 54 -0.87 -14.13 4.04
C ALA A 54 -0.91 -13.85 2.54
N LYS A 55 -2.02 -14.14 1.87
CA LYS A 55 -2.19 -13.83 0.45
C LYS A 55 -2.26 -12.32 0.21
N LEU A 56 -2.94 -11.59 1.07
CA LEU A 56 -2.99 -10.13 1.00
C LEU A 56 -1.59 -9.52 1.17
N LEU A 57 -0.80 -10.04 2.10
CA LEU A 57 0.59 -9.61 2.29
C LEU A 57 1.44 -9.89 1.05
N ASP A 58 1.27 -11.05 0.43
CA ASP A 58 2.00 -11.41 -0.79
C ASP A 58 1.70 -10.41 -1.92
N VAL A 59 0.43 -10.10 -2.13
CA VAL A 59 0.01 -9.10 -3.13
C VAL A 59 0.58 -7.72 -2.80
N PHE A 60 0.54 -7.32 -1.54
CA PHE A 60 1.12 -6.05 -1.09
C PHE A 60 2.60 -5.95 -1.46
N TRP A 61 3.40 -6.94 -1.05
CA TRP A 61 4.85 -6.92 -1.26
C TRP A 61 5.21 -6.83 -2.75
N HIS A 62 4.51 -7.57 -3.61
CA HIS A 62 4.80 -7.59 -5.05
C HIS A 62 4.33 -6.33 -5.80
N ASN A 63 3.65 -5.41 -5.12
CA ASN A 63 3.14 -4.18 -5.72
C ASN A 63 3.76 -2.91 -5.15
N ILE A 64 4.77 -3.04 -4.29
CA ILE A 64 5.48 -1.91 -3.71
C ILE A 64 6.99 -2.02 -3.97
N ASP A 65 7.69 -0.90 -3.75
CA ASP A 65 9.15 -0.87 -3.64
C ASP A 65 9.52 -0.89 -2.15
N PRO A 66 9.88 -2.06 -1.58
CA PRO A 66 10.18 -2.16 -0.15
C PRO A 66 11.58 -1.64 0.20
N LEU A 67 12.32 -1.13 -0.78
CA LEU A 67 13.69 -0.64 -0.62
C LEU A 67 13.75 0.90 -0.60
N ASP A 68 12.68 1.59 -0.97
CA ASP A 68 12.62 3.05 -1.05
C ASP A 68 12.15 3.66 0.28
N ASN A 69 13.09 4.24 1.01
CA ASN A 69 12.82 4.89 2.30
C ASN A 69 12.24 6.31 2.17
N ASP A 70 12.23 6.87 0.97
CA ASP A 70 11.78 8.24 0.72
C ASP A 70 10.35 8.34 0.20
N GLY A 71 9.75 7.22 -0.19
CA GLY A 71 8.41 7.19 -0.75
C GLY A 71 8.17 5.97 -1.62
N GLN A 72 7.39 6.16 -2.68
CA GLN A 72 7.09 5.11 -3.67
C GLN A 72 7.11 5.71 -5.07
N PHE A 73 8.00 5.21 -5.93
CA PHE A 73 8.11 5.60 -7.34
C PHE A 73 8.28 7.12 -7.51
N CYS A 74 7.35 7.82 -8.17
CA CYS A 74 7.37 9.28 -8.31
C CYS A 74 6.98 10.03 -7.04
N ASP A 75 6.27 9.37 -6.12
CA ASP A 75 5.71 10.02 -4.94
C ASP A 75 6.74 9.97 -3.81
N LYS A 76 7.31 11.13 -3.48
CA LYS A 76 8.32 11.24 -2.43
C LYS A 76 7.77 12.03 -1.25
N GLY A 77 8.13 11.59 -0.04
CA GLY A 77 7.70 12.18 1.21
C GLY A 77 7.25 11.11 2.20
N SER A 78 7.18 11.47 3.48
CA SER A 78 6.80 10.54 4.55
C SER A 78 5.40 9.95 4.37
N GLN A 79 4.47 10.70 3.76
CA GLN A 79 3.11 10.26 3.50
C GLN A 79 3.03 9.14 2.45
N TYR A 80 4.08 8.93 1.68
CA TYR A 80 4.15 7.88 0.64
C TYR A 80 5.04 6.70 1.02
N ARG A 81 5.61 6.70 2.21
CA ARG A 81 6.43 5.58 2.68
C ARG A 81 5.57 4.35 2.90
N SER A 82 6.08 3.19 2.49
CA SER A 82 5.35 1.94 2.65
C SER A 82 5.22 1.51 4.10
N ALA A 83 4.06 0.99 4.46
CA ALA A 83 3.80 0.45 5.80
C ALA A 83 2.68 -0.58 5.76
N ILE A 84 2.70 -1.46 6.75
CA ILE A 84 1.60 -2.37 7.05
C ILE A 84 1.09 -2.00 8.44
N PHE A 85 -0.22 -1.73 8.54
CA PHE A 85 -0.87 -1.45 9.82
C PHE A 85 -1.61 -2.70 10.29
N PHE A 86 -1.20 -3.25 11.42
CA PHE A 86 -1.80 -4.45 11.98
C PHE A 86 -2.84 -4.11 13.05
N HIS A 87 -3.90 -4.93 13.14
CA HIS A 87 -5.00 -4.75 14.08
C HIS A 87 -4.93 -5.66 15.31
N ASP A 88 -4.15 -6.73 15.24
CA ASP A 88 -4.02 -7.70 16.33
C ASP A 88 -2.63 -8.36 16.32
N ALA A 89 -2.32 -9.13 17.36
CA ALA A 89 -1.01 -9.77 17.53
C ALA A 89 -0.71 -10.82 16.45
N GLU A 90 -1.72 -11.53 15.95
CA GLU A 90 -1.55 -12.53 14.90
C GLU A 90 -1.16 -11.86 13.58
N LYS A 91 -1.84 -10.76 13.21
CA LYS A 91 -1.51 -10.00 12.00
C LYS A 91 -0.14 -9.35 12.11
N LYS A 92 0.23 -8.85 13.29
CA LYS A 92 1.58 -8.35 13.54
C LYS A 92 2.63 -9.42 13.26
N LYS A 93 2.44 -10.61 13.80
CA LYS A 93 3.34 -11.74 13.61
C LYS A 93 3.48 -12.10 12.13
N LEU A 94 2.37 -12.26 11.43
CA LEU A 94 2.36 -12.60 10.01
C LEU A 94 3.03 -11.51 9.15
N ALA A 95 2.76 -10.24 9.46
CA ALA A 95 3.38 -9.12 8.75
C ALA A 95 4.90 -9.09 8.96
N GLU A 96 5.37 -9.27 10.18
CA GLU A 96 6.80 -9.29 10.49
C GLU A 96 7.51 -10.51 9.88
N GLU A 97 6.88 -11.67 9.90
CA GLU A 97 7.40 -12.88 9.25
C GLU A 97 7.52 -12.70 7.74
N SER A 98 6.51 -12.09 7.10
CA SER A 98 6.54 -11.82 5.67
C SER A 98 7.63 -10.80 5.31
N LYS A 99 7.84 -9.78 6.13
CA LYS A 99 8.92 -8.80 5.96
C LYS A 99 10.28 -9.48 6.02
N ALA A 100 10.49 -10.36 6.99
CA ALA A 100 11.73 -11.12 7.12
C ALA A 100 11.98 -12.03 5.91
N ALA A 101 10.94 -12.69 5.41
CA ALA A 101 11.02 -13.54 4.23
C ALA A 101 11.40 -12.75 2.97
N VAL A 102 10.83 -11.56 2.81
CA VAL A 102 11.14 -10.65 1.69
C VAL A 102 12.59 -10.15 1.79
N ALA A 103 13.04 -9.77 2.98
CA ALA A 103 14.41 -9.34 3.21
C ALA A 103 15.41 -10.44 2.83
N LYS A 104 15.11 -11.69 3.19
CA LYS A 104 15.93 -12.85 2.84
C LYS A 104 15.93 -13.10 1.34
N LYS A 105 14.77 -13.04 0.71
CA LYS A 105 14.62 -13.25 -0.74
C LYS A 105 15.40 -12.22 -1.55
N LEU A 106 15.33 -10.95 -1.16
CA LEU A 106 16.00 -9.87 -1.87
C LEU A 106 17.47 -9.67 -1.45
N GLY A 107 17.86 -10.24 -0.31
CA GLY A 107 19.21 -10.04 0.26
C GLY A 107 19.48 -8.58 0.64
N ARG A 108 18.45 -7.82 1.02
CA ARG A 108 18.51 -6.39 1.31
C ARG A 108 17.67 -6.05 2.55
N THR A 109 18.02 -4.95 3.20
CA THR A 109 17.22 -4.41 4.29
C THR A 109 15.91 -3.84 3.75
N ILE A 110 14.79 -4.25 4.33
CA ILE A 110 13.45 -3.77 3.95
C ILE A 110 13.10 -2.58 4.82
N VAL A 111 12.74 -1.46 4.18
CA VAL A 111 12.43 -0.19 4.87
C VAL A 111 10.94 0.00 5.14
N THR A 112 10.10 -0.93 4.71
CA THR A 112 8.66 -0.92 5.00
C THR A 112 8.42 -1.09 6.49
N ASP A 113 7.63 -0.21 7.11
CA ASP A 113 7.32 -0.27 8.53
C ASP A 113 6.14 -1.22 8.80
N VAL A 114 6.20 -1.91 9.94
CA VAL A 114 5.08 -2.69 10.47
C VAL A 114 4.63 -2.00 11.75
N LEU A 115 3.46 -1.37 11.73
CA LEU A 115 2.99 -0.46 12.77
C LEU A 115 1.61 -0.87 13.28
N PRO A 116 1.30 -0.59 14.57
CA PRO A 116 -0.05 -0.80 15.07
C PRO A 116 -1.04 0.12 14.34
N ALA A 117 -2.21 -0.42 14.03
CA ALA A 117 -3.26 0.35 13.37
C ALA A 117 -3.78 1.45 14.30
N SER A 118 -3.98 2.62 13.72
CA SER A 118 -4.67 3.74 14.33
C SER A 118 -5.92 4.05 13.52
N GLU A 119 -6.56 5.19 13.78
CA GLU A 119 -7.77 5.55 13.05
C GLU A 119 -7.51 5.71 11.57
N PHE A 120 -8.39 5.14 10.75
CA PHE A 120 -8.35 5.27 9.30
C PHE A 120 -9.36 6.33 8.87
N TRP A 121 -8.90 7.28 8.06
CA TRP A 121 -9.72 8.37 7.54
C TRP A 121 -9.91 8.18 6.04
N PRO A 122 -11.12 7.83 5.57
CA PRO A 122 -11.36 7.67 4.13
C PRO A 122 -11.04 8.94 3.36
N ALA A 123 -10.40 8.79 2.21
CA ALA A 123 -10.14 9.89 1.31
C ALA A 123 -11.45 10.36 0.66
N GLU A 124 -11.40 11.55 0.08
CA GLU A 124 -12.53 12.13 -0.64
C GLU A 124 -12.98 11.21 -1.77
N GLU A 125 -14.27 11.27 -2.12
CA GLU A 125 -14.87 10.34 -3.09
C GLU A 125 -14.15 10.35 -4.44
N TYR A 126 -13.64 11.48 -4.89
CA TYR A 126 -12.96 11.57 -6.18
C TYR A 126 -11.62 10.80 -6.20
N HIS A 127 -11.05 10.46 -5.05
CA HIS A 127 -9.86 9.61 -4.94
C HIS A 127 -10.19 8.12 -4.90
N GLN A 128 -11.43 7.76 -4.59
CA GLN A 128 -11.83 6.36 -4.53
C GLN A 128 -11.90 5.78 -5.95
N HIS A 129 -11.27 4.61 -6.14
CA HIS A 129 -11.22 3.93 -7.43
C HIS A 129 -10.71 4.80 -8.57
N TYR A 130 -9.71 5.65 -8.29
CA TYR A 130 -9.15 6.60 -9.25
C TYR A 130 -8.74 5.93 -10.56
N TYR A 131 -8.13 4.74 -10.49
CA TYR A 131 -7.69 4.00 -11.66
C TYR A 131 -8.83 3.58 -12.59
N LYS A 132 -10.03 3.39 -12.06
CA LYS A 132 -11.26 3.10 -12.83
C LYS A 132 -11.91 4.36 -13.36
N LYS A 133 -11.93 5.42 -12.56
CA LYS A 133 -12.56 6.70 -12.92
C LYS A 133 -11.75 7.48 -13.94
N ASN A 134 -10.43 7.33 -13.90
CA ASN A 134 -9.49 8.07 -14.75
C ASN A 134 -8.44 7.12 -15.36
N PRO A 135 -8.85 6.11 -16.15
CA PRO A 135 -7.92 5.06 -16.59
C PRO A 135 -6.77 5.58 -17.45
N VAL A 136 -7.02 6.55 -18.31
CA VAL A 136 -5.97 7.09 -19.21
C VAL A 136 -4.92 7.85 -18.38
N ARG A 137 -5.34 8.71 -17.47
CA ARG A 137 -4.44 9.47 -16.59
C ARG A 137 -3.65 8.53 -15.68
N TYR A 138 -4.30 7.52 -15.15
CA TYR A 138 -3.68 6.53 -14.27
C TYR A 138 -2.58 5.75 -15.02
N HIS A 139 -2.87 5.25 -16.22
CA HIS A 139 -1.89 4.51 -17.02
C HIS A 139 -0.71 5.40 -17.43
N PHE A 140 -0.98 6.63 -17.82
CA PHE A 140 0.06 7.58 -18.19
C PHE A 140 0.98 7.90 -17.01
N TYR A 141 0.42 8.17 -15.85
CA TYR A 141 1.17 8.41 -14.62
C TYR A 141 2.02 7.19 -14.25
N ARG A 142 1.42 6.02 -14.24
CA ARG A 142 2.10 4.77 -13.92
C ARG A 142 3.28 4.50 -14.86
N PHE A 143 3.09 4.71 -16.14
CA PHE A 143 4.13 4.55 -17.15
C PHE A 143 5.29 5.54 -16.93
N ASN A 144 4.98 6.82 -16.76
CA ASN A 144 5.99 7.86 -16.57
C ASN A 144 6.77 7.70 -15.25
N CYS A 145 6.14 7.17 -14.23
CA CYS A 145 6.80 6.93 -12.94
C CYS A 145 7.62 5.63 -12.92
N GLY A 146 7.57 4.82 -13.98
CA GLY A 146 8.37 3.61 -14.09
C GLY A 146 8.00 2.53 -13.08
N ARG A 147 6.75 2.51 -12.61
CA ARG A 147 6.30 1.57 -11.57
C ARG A 147 6.50 0.12 -11.99
N ASP A 148 6.05 -0.24 -13.19
CA ASP A 148 6.12 -1.63 -13.67
C ASP A 148 7.57 -2.06 -13.91
N GLN A 149 8.41 -1.18 -14.45
CA GLN A 149 9.83 -1.45 -14.65
C GLN A 149 10.55 -1.66 -13.33
N ARG A 150 10.25 -0.83 -12.31
CA ARG A 150 10.87 -0.96 -11.00
C ARG A 150 10.42 -2.24 -10.28
N LEU A 151 9.14 -2.57 -10.34
CA LEU A 151 8.63 -3.82 -9.78
C LEU A 151 9.25 -5.04 -10.45
N ALA A 152 9.39 -5.03 -11.77
CA ALA A 152 10.07 -6.10 -12.48
C ALA A 152 11.54 -6.22 -12.08
N ALA A 153 12.24 -5.09 -11.86
CA ALA A 153 13.63 -5.10 -11.42
C ALA A 153 13.79 -5.70 -10.01
N ILE A 154 12.85 -5.46 -9.12
CA ILE A 154 12.88 -5.99 -7.74
C ILE A 154 12.43 -7.46 -7.72
N TRP A 155 11.34 -7.79 -8.38
CA TRP A 155 10.65 -9.08 -8.24
C TRP A 155 10.87 -10.05 -9.40
N GLY A 156 11.54 -9.60 -10.47
CA GLY A 156 11.87 -10.43 -11.63
C GLY A 156 10.76 -10.55 -12.68
N SER A 157 9.55 -10.11 -12.38
CA SER A 157 8.44 -10.09 -13.33
C SER A 157 7.40 -9.05 -12.89
N ALA A 158 6.60 -8.56 -13.86
CA ALA A 158 5.50 -7.67 -13.53
C ALA A 158 4.46 -8.42 -12.66
N PRO A 159 3.91 -7.78 -11.62
CA PRO A 159 2.90 -8.42 -10.78
C PRO A 159 1.58 -8.57 -11.54
N ALA A 160 0.83 -9.62 -11.22
CA ALA A 160 -0.53 -9.80 -11.71
C ALA A 160 -1.46 -8.78 -11.03
N HIS A 161 -2.42 -8.28 -11.77
CA HIS A 161 -3.40 -7.29 -11.31
C HIS A 161 -4.78 -7.88 -11.20
#